data_3bed8921b1c5b978c55a7d87a43eba6d
#
_entry.id   3bed8921b1c5b978c55a7d87a43eba6d
#
_cell.length_a   1.000
_cell.length_b   1.000
_cell.length_c   1.000
_cell.angle_alpha   90.00
_cell.angle_beta   90.00
_cell.angle_gamma   90.00
#
_symmetry.space_group_name_H-M   'P 1'
#
loop_
_entity.id
_entity.type
_entity.pdbx_description
1 polymer ?
#
loop_
_entity_poly.entity_id
_entity_poly.type
_entity_poly.pdbx_seq_one_letter_code
_entity_poly.pdbx_strand_id
1 'polypeptide(L)'
;MPDHAHSSDPAVQTQLDRLAALSPGRDILGLERIGELCARLGNPQLQLPRTFHVAGTNGKGSTCAYLRAILEASGRKVHSYTSPHLVRFNERIRLAGTLIDDALLASLLEEVLDEAVDLQASFFEVTTAAAFLAFARIPADDCIIEVGLGGRLDATNIIPPPAVCGIASLGIDHEAFLLAPETGTPDDPAIRIAWEKAGIIKADTPVAT
;
A
#
# COMPACT_ATOMS: atom_id res chain seq x y z
N MET A 1 -10.88 -2.71 9.78
CA MET A 1 -12.17 -1.99 9.71
C MET A 1 -12.50 -1.83 8.25
N PRO A 2 -13.75 -2.02 7.81
CA PRO A 2 -14.10 -1.57 6.47
C PRO A 2 -13.81 -0.06 6.45
N ASP A 3 -12.84 0.33 5.64
CA ASP A 3 -12.58 1.72 5.32
C ASP A 3 -13.85 2.17 4.60
N HIS A 4 -14.69 2.99 5.22
CA HIS A 4 -15.93 3.48 4.63
C HIS A 4 -15.62 4.37 3.43
N ALA A 5 -14.98 3.75 2.43
CA ALA A 5 -14.60 4.41 1.20
C ALA A 5 -15.85 4.80 0.45
N HIS A 6 -15.99 6.09 0.20
CA HIS A 6 -17.10 6.66 -0.54
C HIS A 6 -16.58 7.61 -1.61
N SER A 7 -17.25 7.62 -2.76
CA SER A 7 -16.97 8.56 -3.85
C SER A 7 -18.26 9.23 -4.31
N SER A 8 -18.15 10.50 -4.67
CA SER A 8 -19.23 11.22 -5.35
C SER A 8 -19.31 10.90 -6.85
N ASP A 9 -18.27 10.27 -7.42
CA ASP A 9 -18.29 9.79 -8.79
C ASP A 9 -19.00 8.42 -8.85
N PRO A 10 -20.05 8.25 -9.68
CA PRO A 10 -20.83 7.02 -9.72
C PRO A 10 -20.04 5.79 -10.21
N ALA A 11 -19.08 5.96 -11.12
CA ALA A 11 -18.28 4.85 -11.63
C ALA A 11 -17.31 4.34 -10.56
N VAL A 12 -16.64 5.26 -9.85
CA VAL A 12 -15.79 4.91 -8.71
C VAL A 12 -16.61 4.26 -7.60
N GLN A 13 -17.79 4.83 -7.26
CA GLN A 13 -18.64 4.27 -6.22
C GLN A 13 -19.08 2.84 -6.54
N THR A 14 -19.43 2.56 -7.79
CA THR A 14 -19.76 1.20 -8.24
C THR A 14 -18.64 0.21 -7.95
N GLN A 15 -17.40 0.58 -8.20
CA GLN A 15 -16.26 -0.30 -7.93
C GLN A 15 -15.97 -0.43 -6.42
N LEU A 16 -16.15 0.64 -5.65
CA LEU A 16 -16.04 0.58 -4.18
C LEU A 16 -17.10 -0.32 -3.55
N ASP A 17 -18.31 -0.33 -4.08
CA ASP A 17 -19.39 -1.23 -3.64
C ASP A 17 -19.07 -2.70 -3.97
N ARG A 18 -18.52 -2.97 -5.17
CA ARG A 18 -18.02 -4.31 -5.53
C ARG A 18 -16.90 -4.75 -4.59
N LEU A 19 -15.96 -3.86 -4.30
CA LEU A 19 -14.84 -4.11 -3.39
C LEU A 19 -15.32 -4.43 -1.97
N ALA A 20 -16.30 -3.68 -1.47
CA ALA A 20 -16.91 -3.93 -0.16
C ALA A 20 -17.62 -5.31 -0.11
N ALA A 21 -18.24 -5.73 -1.20
CA ALA A 21 -18.91 -7.02 -1.30
C ALA A 21 -17.93 -8.20 -1.38
N LEU A 22 -16.76 -8.03 -2.01
CA LEU A 22 -15.71 -9.05 -2.11
C LEU A 22 -14.89 -9.22 -0.85
N SER A 23 -14.70 -8.14 -0.10
CA SER A 23 -13.87 -8.17 1.10
C SER A 23 -14.47 -9.08 2.16
N PRO A 24 -13.66 -9.99 2.78
CA PRO A 24 -14.15 -10.94 3.79
C PRO A 24 -14.60 -10.30 5.10
N GLY A 25 -14.71 -8.98 5.17
CA GLY A 25 -15.15 -8.21 6.34
C GLY A 25 -14.13 -8.11 7.47
N ARG A 26 -12.96 -8.74 7.31
CA ARG A 26 -11.83 -8.66 8.23
C ARG A 26 -10.52 -8.65 7.45
N ASP A 27 -9.55 -7.90 7.94
CA ASP A 27 -8.21 -7.95 7.39
C ASP A 27 -7.54 -9.26 7.81
N ILE A 28 -7.01 -9.97 6.83
CA ILE A 28 -6.19 -11.17 7.03
C ILE A 28 -4.82 -10.84 6.44
N LEU A 29 -3.83 -10.71 7.31
CA LEU A 29 -2.47 -10.43 6.88
C LEU A 29 -1.86 -11.64 6.16
N GLY A 30 -1.11 -11.38 5.09
CA GLY A 30 -0.44 -12.40 4.28
C GLY A 30 -0.08 -11.84 2.92
N LEU A 31 0.88 -12.47 2.25
CA LEU A 31 1.39 -12.02 0.96
C LEU A 31 0.92 -12.89 -0.21
N GLU A 32 0.31 -14.03 0.06
CA GLU A 32 -0.04 -15.03 -0.95
C GLU A 32 -1.13 -14.50 -1.89
N ARG A 33 -2.22 -13.93 -1.33
CA ARG A 33 -3.35 -13.44 -2.13
C ARG A 33 -2.97 -12.26 -3.01
N ILE A 34 -2.28 -11.26 -2.41
CA ILE A 34 -1.80 -10.10 -3.18
C ILE A 34 -0.75 -10.52 -4.22
N GLY A 35 0.10 -11.50 -3.91
CA GLY A 35 1.06 -12.08 -4.84
C GLY A 35 0.37 -12.73 -6.04
N GLU A 36 -0.64 -13.56 -5.80
CA GLU A 36 -1.44 -14.19 -6.86
C GLU A 36 -2.21 -13.15 -7.69
N LEU A 37 -2.84 -12.17 -7.03
CA LEU A 37 -3.55 -11.10 -7.73
C LEU A 37 -2.61 -10.30 -8.65
N CYS A 38 -1.44 -9.92 -8.15
CA CYS A 38 -0.44 -9.24 -8.96
C CYS A 38 0.10 -10.12 -10.10
N ALA A 39 0.23 -11.42 -9.89
CA ALA A 39 0.64 -12.34 -10.95
C ALA A 39 -0.38 -12.38 -12.10
N ARG A 40 -1.68 -12.41 -11.81
CA ARG A 40 -2.76 -12.32 -12.81
C ARG A 40 -2.74 -10.99 -13.58
N LEU A 41 -2.36 -9.91 -12.90
CA LEU A 41 -2.21 -8.56 -13.49
C LEU A 41 -0.87 -8.34 -14.22
N GLY A 42 -0.05 -9.37 -14.44
CA GLY A 42 1.23 -9.27 -15.14
C GLY A 42 2.38 -8.74 -14.27
N ASN A 43 2.30 -8.92 -12.95
CA ASN A 43 3.31 -8.54 -11.97
C ASN A 43 3.67 -7.04 -12.00
N PRO A 44 2.73 -6.12 -11.85
CA PRO A 44 2.98 -4.68 -11.90
C PRO A 44 3.96 -4.21 -10.82
N GLN A 45 4.00 -4.88 -9.65
CA GLN A 45 4.93 -4.58 -8.56
C GLN A 45 6.41 -4.72 -8.96
N LEU A 46 6.73 -5.48 -10.02
CA LEU A 46 8.09 -5.65 -10.53
C LEU A 46 8.48 -4.55 -11.54
N GLN A 47 7.56 -3.70 -11.94
CA GLN A 47 7.72 -2.67 -12.97
C GLN A 47 7.68 -1.25 -12.38
N LEU A 48 7.71 -1.14 -11.06
CA LEU A 48 7.68 0.15 -10.37
C LEU A 48 8.98 0.95 -10.64
N PRO A 49 8.91 2.29 -10.70
CA PRO A 49 10.11 3.13 -10.71
C PRO A 49 10.89 3.00 -9.40
N ARG A 50 11.98 3.74 -9.25
CA ARG A 50 12.78 3.73 -8.02
C ARG A 50 11.89 3.97 -6.80
N THR A 51 11.81 2.98 -5.90
CA THR A 51 10.81 2.93 -4.83
C THR A 51 11.40 3.28 -3.47
N PHE A 52 10.66 4.05 -2.69
CA PHE A 52 10.85 4.33 -1.27
C PHE A 52 9.70 3.71 -0.49
N HIS A 53 9.99 2.86 0.49
CA HIS A 53 8.98 2.11 1.25
C HIS A 53 8.98 2.56 2.71
N VAL A 54 7.85 3.06 3.20
CA VAL A 54 7.77 3.73 4.51
C VAL A 54 6.80 3.01 5.44
N ALA A 55 7.34 2.49 6.55
CA ALA A 55 6.58 1.94 7.68
C ALA A 55 6.65 2.84 8.90
N GLY A 56 5.89 2.51 9.94
CA GLY A 56 5.85 3.24 11.21
C GLY A 56 4.50 3.11 11.88
N THR A 57 4.42 3.40 13.17
CA THR A 57 3.15 3.51 13.88
C THR A 57 2.48 4.84 13.53
N ASN A 58 3.19 5.95 13.76
CA ASN A 58 2.74 7.29 13.42
C ASN A 58 3.74 7.98 12.48
N GLY A 59 3.29 9.01 11.77
CA GLY A 59 4.15 9.86 10.94
C GLY A 59 4.46 9.32 9.54
N LYS A 60 3.99 8.13 9.16
CA LYS A 60 4.18 7.56 7.81
C LYS A 60 3.76 8.52 6.72
N GLY A 61 2.48 8.93 6.73
CA GLY A 61 1.93 9.84 5.73
C GLY A 61 2.65 11.19 5.67
N SER A 62 3.07 11.75 6.83
CA SER A 62 3.89 12.97 6.86
C SER A 62 5.25 12.75 6.24
N THR A 63 5.91 11.63 6.55
CA THR A 63 7.20 11.25 5.94
C THR A 63 7.07 11.12 4.42
N CYS A 64 6.03 10.42 3.95
CA CYS A 64 5.74 10.30 2.52
C CYS A 64 5.50 11.66 1.85
N ALA A 65 4.73 12.55 2.51
CA ALA A 65 4.44 13.87 1.99
C ALA A 65 5.68 14.77 1.89
N TYR A 66 6.54 14.76 2.91
CA TYR A 66 7.81 15.51 2.87
C TYR A 66 8.77 14.95 1.82
N LEU A 67 8.93 13.63 1.76
CA LEU A 67 9.79 12.99 0.76
C LEU A 67 9.31 13.33 -0.66
N ARG A 68 8.00 13.23 -0.91
CA ARG A 68 7.40 13.62 -2.19
C ARG A 68 7.71 15.07 -2.53
N ALA A 69 7.47 16.00 -1.60
CA ALA A 69 7.72 17.42 -1.82
C ALA A 69 9.19 17.72 -2.15
N ILE A 70 10.14 17.05 -1.48
CA ILE A 70 11.58 17.19 -1.74
C ILE A 70 11.94 16.68 -3.13
N LEU A 71 11.43 15.51 -3.52
CA LEU A 71 11.71 14.93 -4.83
C LEU A 71 11.09 15.76 -5.95
N GLU A 72 9.84 16.20 -5.80
CA GLU A 72 9.15 17.06 -6.76
C GLU A 72 9.85 18.41 -6.91
N ALA A 73 10.32 19.03 -5.81
CA ALA A 73 11.09 20.27 -5.82
C ALA A 73 12.44 20.13 -6.57
N SER A 74 12.97 18.90 -6.66
CA SER A 74 14.16 18.61 -7.48
C SER A 74 13.85 18.34 -8.96
N GLY A 75 12.60 18.56 -9.39
CA GLY A 75 12.15 18.38 -10.78
C GLY A 75 11.76 16.94 -11.14
N ARG A 76 11.65 16.04 -10.16
CA ARG A 76 11.30 14.63 -10.41
C ARG A 76 9.79 14.43 -10.47
N LYS A 77 9.35 13.50 -11.29
CA LYS A 77 7.97 13.00 -11.30
C LYS A 77 7.84 11.88 -10.28
N VAL A 78 6.89 12.02 -9.34
CA VAL A 78 6.77 11.11 -8.21
C VAL A 78 5.38 10.50 -8.15
N HIS A 79 5.33 9.17 -8.12
CA HIS A 79 4.14 8.43 -7.69
C HIS A 79 4.08 8.37 -6.17
N SER A 80 2.88 8.36 -5.59
CA SER A 80 2.74 8.01 -4.19
C SER A 80 1.46 7.21 -3.92
N TYR A 81 1.60 6.18 -3.08
CA TYR A 81 0.53 5.40 -2.49
C TYR A 81 0.52 5.63 -0.98
N THR A 82 -0.59 6.15 -0.45
CA THR A 82 -0.75 6.49 0.98
C THR A 82 -2.12 6.06 1.50
N SER A 83 -2.23 5.80 2.80
CA SER A 83 -3.50 5.40 3.43
C SER A 83 -3.54 5.78 4.92
N PRO A 84 -4.76 6.01 5.47
CA PRO A 84 -6.01 6.17 4.75
C PRO A 84 -6.11 7.50 4.00
N HIS A 85 -7.16 7.69 3.19
CA HIS A 85 -7.53 9.00 2.65
C HIS A 85 -8.26 9.84 3.72
N LEU A 86 -8.30 11.15 3.53
CA LEU A 86 -8.96 12.07 4.46
C LEU A 86 -10.37 12.46 3.98
N VAL A 87 -10.53 12.76 2.70
CA VAL A 87 -11.78 13.24 2.11
C VAL A 87 -12.19 12.41 0.90
N ARG A 88 -11.28 12.19 -0.06
CA ARG A 88 -11.56 11.48 -1.30
C ARG A 88 -10.69 10.24 -1.44
N PHE A 89 -11.27 9.15 -1.90
CA PHE A 89 -10.54 7.90 -2.14
C PHE A 89 -9.31 8.09 -3.04
N ASN A 90 -9.40 8.96 -4.05
CA ASN A 90 -8.31 9.31 -4.96
C ASN A 90 -7.01 9.78 -4.26
N GLU A 91 -7.11 10.31 -3.03
CA GLU A 91 -5.94 10.78 -2.27
C GLU A 91 -4.92 9.68 -2.03
N ARG A 92 -5.38 8.40 -2.06
CA ARG A 92 -4.50 7.23 -1.88
C ARG A 92 -3.48 7.07 -3.00
N ILE A 93 -3.80 7.54 -4.22
CA ILE A 93 -2.98 7.32 -5.42
C ILE A 93 -2.67 8.65 -6.09
N ARG A 94 -1.39 8.98 -6.15
CA ARG A 94 -0.88 10.09 -6.96
C ARG A 94 0.00 9.57 -8.07
N LEU A 95 -0.23 10.09 -9.28
CA LEU A 95 0.44 9.70 -10.50
C LEU A 95 1.27 10.87 -11.01
N ALA A 96 2.61 10.76 -10.97
CA ALA A 96 3.54 11.80 -11.41
C ALA A 96 3.21 13.19 -10.81
N GLY A 97 2.87 13.23 -9.51
CA GLY A 97 2.59 14.45 -8.75
C GLY A 97 1.12 14.86 -8.66
N THR A 98 0.21 14.29 -9.47
CA THR A 98 -1.22 14.63 -9.46
C THR A 98 -2.08 13.51 -8.87
N LEU A 99 -3.23 13.84 -8.29
CA LEU A 99 -4.19 12.81 -7.87
C LEU A 99 -4.70 12.06 -9.09
N ILE A 100 -4.90 10.75 -8.94
CA ILE A 100 -5.57 9.93 -9.95
C ILE A 100 -6.96 10.49 -10.22
N ASP A 101 -7.36 10.61 -11.49
CA ASP A 101 -8.71 11.01 -11.86
C ASP A 101 -9.73 9.86 -11.67
N ASP A 102 -11.01 10.22 -11.58
CA ASP A 102 -12.07 9.27 -11.26
C ASP A 102 -12.23 8.21 -12.36
N ALA A 103 -12.08 8.57 -13.63
CA ALA A 103 -12.26 7.66 -14.75
C ALA A 103 -11.17 6.57 -14.77
N LEU A 104 -9.91 6.97 -14.60
CA LEU A 104 -8.80 6.04 -14.53
C LEU A 104 -8.89 5.16 -13.27
N LEU A 105 -9.25 5.76 -12.11
CA LEU A 105 -9.43 5.02 -10.87
C LEU A 105 -10.51 3.95 -11.00
N ALA A 106 -11.67 4.30 -11.56
CA ALA A 106 -12.76 3.34 -11.78
C ALA A 106 -12.34 2.19 -12.70
N SER A 107 -11.65 2.50 -13.81
CA SER A 107 -11.17 1.50 -14.76
C SER A 107 -10.14 0.54 -14.14
N LEU A 108 -9.19 1.06 -13.34
CA LEU A 108 -8.19 0.22 -12.68
C LEU A 108 -8.80 -0.65 -11.59
N LEU A 109 -9.73 -0.11 -10.81
CA LEU A 109 -10.46 -0.90 -9.81
C LEU A 109 -11.29 -2.01 -10.47
N GLU A 110 -11.96 -1.71 -11.59
CA GLU A 110 -12.72 -2.71 -12.36
C GLU A 110 -11.82 -3.86 -12.80
N GLU A 111 -10.70 -3.55 -13.46
CA GLU A 111 -9.75 -4.55 -13.95
C GLU A 111 -9.21 -5.43 -12.79
N VAL A 112 -8.80 -4.81 -11.68
CA VAL A 112 -8.28 -5.56 -10.53
C VAL A 112 -9.36 -6.40 -9.86
N LEU A 113 -10.58 -5.90 -9.76
CA LEU A 113 -11.70 -6.63 -9.15
C LEU A 113 -12.13 -7.82 -9.99
N ASP A 114 -12.05 -7.72 -11.31
CA ASP A 114 -12.35 -8.84 -12.21
C ASP A 114 -11.37 -10.01 -12.01
N GLU A 115 -10.09 -9.72 -11.75
CA GLU A 115 -9.07 -10.72 -11.44
C GLU A 115 -9.13 -11.23 -9.99
N ALA A 116 -9.80 -10.50 -9.08
CA ALA A 116 -9.85 -10.81 -7.64
C ALA A 116 -11.03 -11.70 -7.22
N VAL A 117 -11.97 -12.02 -8.12
CA VAL A 117 -13.29 -12.61 -7.81
C VAL A 117 -13.22 -13.85 -6.93
N ASP A 118 -12.27 -14.74 -7.17
CA ASP A 118 -12.10 -16.02 -6.47
C ASP A 118 -11.02 -16.01 -5.38
N LEU A 119 -10.29 -14.90 -5.23
CA LEU A 119 -9.15 -14.80 -4.30
C LEU A 119 -9.53 -14.40 -2.88
N GLN A 120 -10.75 -13.93 -2.65
CA GLN A 120 -11.15 -13.34 -1.37
C GLN A 120 -10.17 -12.23 -0.91
N ALA A 121 -9.67 -11.46 -1.89
CA ALA A 121 -8.72 -10.39 -1.61
C ALA A 121 -9.37 -9.32 -0.72
N SER A 122 -8.59 -8.80 0.24
CA SER A 122 -9.05 -7.74 1.13
C SER A 122 -9.14 -6.40 0.39
N PHE A 123 -9.87 -5.46 1.00
CA PHE A 123 -9.94 -4.08 0.51
C PHE A 123 -8.54 -3.50 0.25
N PHE A 124 -7.60 -3.70 1.17
CA PHE A 124 -6.26 -3.14 1.05
C PHE A 124 -5.44 -3.83 -0.04
N GLU A 125 -5.56 -5.14 -0.21
CA GLU A 125 -4.88 -5.89 -1.27
C GLU A 125 -5.32 -5.41 -2.67
N VAL A 126 -6.64 -5.26 -2.89
CA VAL A 126 -7.17 -4.77 -4.17
C VAL A 126 -6.72 -3.34 -4.46
N THR A 127 -6.79 -2.45 -3.46
CA THR A 127 -6.38 -1.05 -3.66
C THR A 127 -4.88 -0.92 -3.87
N THR A 128 -4.08 -1.76 -3.23
CA THR A 128 -2.62 -1.84 -3.43
C THR A 128 -2.29 -2.33 -4.85
N ALA A 129 -2.96 -3.38 -5.32
CA ALA A 129 -2.77 -3.89 -6.69
C ALA A 129 -3.16 -2.83 -7.75
N ALA A 130 -4.26 -2.10 -7.54
CA ALA A 130 -4.66 -1.00 -8.42
C ALA A 130 -3.62 0.13 -8.47
N ALA A 131 -3.03 0.49 -7.32
CA ALA A 131 -1.95 1.46 -7.27
C ALA A 131 -0.71 0.98 -8.03
N PHE A 132 -0.28 -0.27 -7.83
CA PHE A 132 0.86 -0.83 -8.56
C PHE A 132 0.62 -0.89 -10.07
N LEU A 133 -0.59 -1.26 -10.48
CA LEU A 133 -0.97 -1.30 -11.89
C LEU A 133 -0.91 0.10 -12.54
N ALA A 134 -1.41 1.12 -11.82
CA ALA A 134 -1.29 2.51 -12.27
C ALA A 134 0.16 2.96 -12.40
N PHE A 135 1.01 2.64 -11.41
CA PHE A 135 2.41 3.04 -11.39
C PHE A 135 3.26 2.34 -12.46
N ALA A 136 2.94 1.09 -12.78
CA ALA A 136 3.60 0.36 -13.85
C ALA A 136 3.25 0.91 -15.25
N ARG A 137 2.04 1.46 -15.43
CA ARG A 137 1.55 1.98 -16.71
C ARG A 137 1.92 3.42 -17.00
N ILE A 138 2.10 4.22 -15.94
CA ILE A 138 2.34 5.65 -16.09
C ILE A 138 3.80 5.96 -15.73
N PRO A 139 4.58 6.60 -16.63
CA PRO A 139 5.99 6.87 -16.36
C PRO A 139 6.18 7.90 -15.23
N ALA A 140 7.09 7.58 -14.30
CA ALA A 140 7.60 8.49 -13.28
C ALA A 140 9.05 8.15 -12.95
N ASP A 141 9.72 9.02 -12.19
CA ASP A 141 11.11 8.82 -11.77
C ASP A 141 11.21 8.05 -10.47
N ASP A 142 10.25 8.29 -9.58
CA ASP A 142 10.22 7.74 -8.23
C ASP A 142 8.81 7.28 -7.84
N CYS A 143 8.77 6.36 -6.87
CA CYS A 143 7.56 5.87 -6.25
C CYS A 143 7.72 5.85 -4.72
N ILE A 144 6.77 6.42 -3.99
CA ILE A 144 6.73 6.39 -2.53
C ILE A 144 5.54 5.54 -2.11
N ILE A 145 5.78 4.52 -1.31
CA ILE A 145 4.77 3.56 -0.86
C ILE A 145 4.69 3.59 0.66
N GLU A 146 3.53 3.94 1.18
CA GLU A 146 3.21 3.85 2.60
C GLU A 146 2.68 2.46 2.93
N VAL A 147 3.23 1.85 3.98
CA VAL A 147 2.73 0.61 4.57
C VAL A 147 1.36 0.86 5.23
N GLY A 148 0.38 0.03 4.93
CA GLY A 148 -0.94 0.11 5.55
C GLY A 148 -0.92 -0.31 7.02
N LEU A 149 -0.46 -1.53 7.30
CA LEU A 149 -0.47 -2.11 8.63
C LEU A 149 0.76 -3.02 8.85
N GLY A 150 1.48 -2.80 9.96
CA GLY A 150 2.64 -3.60 10.32
C GLY A 150 3.82 -3.34 9.37
N GLY A 151 4.06 -4.25 8.47
CA GLY A 151 5.12 -4.20 7.46
C GLY A 151 5.40 -5.57 6.85
N ARG A 152 5.81 -6.54 7.65
CA ARG A 152 6.22 -7.88 7.21
C ARG A 152 5.20 -8.57 6.30
N LEU A 153 3.95 -8.56 6.68
CA LEU A 153 2.82 -9.18 5.97
C LEU A 153 1.87 -8.15 5.34
N ASP A 154 2.31 -6.89 5.23
CA ASP A 154 1.54 -5.86 4.56
C ASP A 154 1.51 -6.09 3.05
N ALA A 155 0.37 -5.85 2.41
CA ALA A 155 0.22 -6.07 0.97
C ALA A 155 1.23 -5.30 0.12
N THR A 156 1.73 -4.16 0.62
CA THR A 156 2.77 -3.40 -0.08
C THR A 156 4.13 -4.09 -0.09
N ASN A 157 4.36 -5.08 0.78
CA ASN A 157 5.67 -5.71 0.96
C ASN A 157 6.05 -6.77 -0.09
N ILE A 158 5.24 -6.95 -1.14
CA ILE A 158 5.55 -7.81 -2.29
C ILE A 158 6.48 -7.16 -3.33
N ILE A 159 6.84 -5.90 -3.13
CA ILE A 159 7.74 -5.17 -4.03
C ILE A 159 9.18 -5.73 -3.96
N PRO A 160 9.97 -5.58 -5.04
CA PRO A 160 11.41 -5.83 -5.01
C PRO A 160 12.12 -4.96 -3.96
N PRO A 161 13.42 -5.20 -3.66
CA PRO A 161 14.20 -4.36 -2.77
C PRO A 161 14.08 -2.88 -3.16
N PRO A 162 13.51 -2.02 -2.28
CA PRO A 162 13.37 -0.61 -2.57
C PRO A 162 14.73 0.11 -2.49
N ALA A 163 14.81 1.33 -3.02
CA ALA A 163 16.00 2.15 -2.92
C ALA A 163 16.32 2.53 -1.47
N VAL A 164 15.29 2.75 -0.66
CA VAL A 164 15.39 3.03 0.79
C VAL A 164 14.14 2.54 1.49
N CYS A 165 14.30 1.95 2.68
CA CYS A 165 13.22 1.75 3.64
C CYS A 165 13.23 2.86 4.70
N GLY A 166 12.07 3.43 5.00
CA GLY A 166 11.89 4.39 6.09
C GLY A 166 11.08 3.79 7.24
N ILE A 167 11.54 3.96 8.49
CA ILE A 167 10.74 3.64 9.68
C ILE A 167 10.48 4.95 10.43
N ALA A 168 9.27 5.50 10.33
CA ALA A 168 8.96 6.83 10.84
C ALA A 168 8.96 6.88 12.38
N SER A 169 8.13 6.11 13.04
CA SER A 169 8.14 5.98 14.50
C SER A 169 7.65 4.60 14.93
N LEU A 170 8.09 4.18 16.11
CA LEU A 170 7.67 2.92 16.73
C LEU A 170 6.79 3.23 17.95
N GLY A 171 5.69 2.49 18.07
CA GLY A 171 4.76 2.53 19.17
C GLY A 171 3.83 1.34 19.10
N ILE A 172 3.21 0.98 20.20
CA ILE A 172 2.26 -0.14 20.25
C ILE A 172 0.95 0.33 19.61
N ASP A 173 0.53 -0.39 18.56
CA ASP A 173 -0.71 -0.13 17.83
C ASP A 173 -1.14 -1.40 17.09
N HIS A 174 -2.41 -1.48 16.70
CA HIS A 174 -2.98 -2.64 15.99
C HIS A 174 -2.72 -3.99 16.69
N GLU A 175 -2.77 -4.01 18.02
CA GLU A 175 -2.39 -5.16 18.85
C GLU A 175 -3.10 -6.45 18.44
N ALA A 176 -4.39 -6.38 18.11
CA ALA A 176 -5.17 -7.54 17.70
C ALA A 176 -4.62 -8.26 16.45
N PHE A 177 -3.87 -7.56 15.61
CA PHE A 177 -3.25 -8.11 14.41
C PHE A 177 -1.76 -8.39 14.62
N LEU A 178 -1.02 -7.41 15.13
CA LEU A 178 0.43 -7.47 15.17
C LEU A 178 0.99 -8.23 16.39
N LEU A 179 0.19 -8.35 17.46
CA LEU A 179 0.55 -9.12 18.66
C LEU A 179 -0.16 -10.47 18.75
N ALA A 180 -0.85 -10.89 17.69
CA ALA A 180 -1.45 -12.23 17.65
C ALA A 180 -0.36 -13.30 17.84
N PRO A 181 -0.65 -14.37 18.62
CA PRO A 181 0.33 -15.44 18.86
C PRO A 181 0.81 -16.07 17.54
N GLU A 182 2.12 -16.07 17.33
CA GLU A 182 2.76 -16.68 16.17
C GLU A 182 4.11 -17.27 16.59
N THR A 183 4.37 -18.51 16.23
CA THR A 183 5.62 -19.20 16.60
C THR A 183 6.83 -18.54 15.94
N GLY A 184 7.88 -18.33 16.69
CA GLY A 184 9.15 -17.78 16.19
C GLY A 184 9.18 -16.25 16.14
N THR A 185 8.22 -15.59 16.77
CA THR A 185 8.15 -14.13 16.85
C THR A 185 8.48 -13.62 18.26
N PRO A 186 8.94 -12.38 18.43
CA PRO A 186 9.24 -11.81 19.74
C PRO A 186 8.00 -11.76 20.66
N ASP A 187 8.19 -12.06 21.94
CA ASP A 187 7.13 -12.02 22.95
C ASP A 187 6.89 -10.59 23.50
N ASP A 188 7.94 -9.76 23.59
CA ASP A 188 7.80 -8.38 24.04
C ASP A 188 7.03 -7.56 23.00
N PRO A 189 5.93 -6.88 23.38
CA PRO A 189 5.10 -6.14 22.43
C PRO A 189 5.83 -5.08 21.63
N ALA A 190 6.75 -4.33 22.25
CA ALA A 190 7.48 -3.26 21.56
C ALA A 190 8.49 -3.86 20.55
N ILE A 191 9.17 -4.93 20.93
CA ILE A 191 10.09 -5.65 20.06
C ILE A 191 9.31 -6.32 18.92
N ARG A 192 8.13 -6.89 19.21
CA ARG A 192 7.26 -7.49 18.19
C ARG A 192 6.83 -6.46 17.16
N ILE A 193 6.37 -5.28 17.57
CA ILE A 193 5.97 -4.21 16.64
C ILE A 193 7.17 -3.74 15.80
N ALA A 194 8.34 -3.57 16.41
CA ALA A 194 9.56 -3.21 15.67
C ALA A 194 9.93 -4.29 14.64
N TRP A 195 9.84 -5.54 15.01
CA TRP A 195 10.12 -6.69 14.13
C TRP A 195 9.13 -6.75 12.95
N GLU A 196 7.82 -6.56 13.20
CA GLU A 196 6.82 -6.50 12.13
C GLU A 196 7.10 -5.37 11.13
N LYS A 197 7.45 -4.18 11.64
CA LYS A 197 7.76 -3.04 10.77
C LYS A 197 9.09 -3.22 10.03
N ALA A 198 10.09 -3.78 10.70
CA ALA A 198 11.37 -4.10 10.08
C ALA A 198 11.26 -5.15 8.96
N GLY A 199 10.16 -5.89 8.91
CA GLY A 199 9.88 -6.85 7.84
C GLY A 199 9.82 -6.26 6.43
N ILE A 200 9.75 -4.93 6.27
CA ILE A 200 9.89 -4.27 4.96
C ILE A 200 11.34 -4.15 4.48
N ILE A 201 12.31 -4.33 5.39
CA ILE A 201 13.72 -4.19 5.07
C ILE A 201 14.18 -5.42 4.29
N LYS A 202 14.65 -5.20 3.08
CA LYS A 202 15.22 -6.25 2.23
C LYS A 202 16.75 -6.25 2.35
N ALA A 203 17.38 -7.37 1.93
CA ALA A 203 18.83 -7.44 1.89
C ALA A 203 19.42 -6.27 1.09
N ASP A 204 20.52 -5.73 1.58
CA ASP A 204 21.27 -4.63 0.97
C ASP A 204 20.48 -3.32 0.75
N THR A 205 19.33 -3.16 1.41
CA THR A 205 18.53 -1.95 1.32
C THR A 205 18.90 -0.96 2.44
N PRO A 206 19.25 0.30 2.11
CA PRO A 206 19.46 1.34 3.11
C PRO A 206 18.21 1.60 3.95
N VAL A 207 18.39 1.87 5.25
CA VAL A 207 17.31 2.16 6.19
C VAL A 207 17.50 3.54 6.80
N ALA A 208 16.43 4.33 6.80
CA ALA A 208 16.34 5.60 7.54
C ALA A 208 15.32 5.44 8.69
N THR A 209 15.71 5.85 9.89
CA THR A 209 14.87 5.81 11.10
C THR A 209 14.84 7.16 11.79
#